data_f24ed35b10ae7fe0608622a83372a569
#
_entry.id   f24ed35b10ae7fe0608622a83372a569
#
_cell.length_a   1.000
_cell.length_b   1.000
_cell.length_c   1.000
_cell.angle_alpha   90.00
_cell.angle_beta   90.00
_cell.angle_gamma   90.00
#
_symmetry.space_group_name_H-M   'P 1'
#
loop_
_entity.id
_entity.type
_entity.pdbx_description
1 polymer ?
#
loop_
_entity_poly.entity_id
_entity_poly.type
_entity_poly.pdbx_seq_one_letter_code
_entity_poly.pdbx_strand_id
1 'polypeptide(L)'
;KFFNIFNTSDRVVISECIDVLYEYIKDDASFASLKENLIYELTKYFTNHLIELEDVQIQSPRERAFYVYRRLKECGWISEEVGENYQVYTSFEDYAISIIETLMNLDEDRDIEYSSMVYSIYSQFKNFDVENGHKIIDAQYSMTKSLMTKLKNLNTNIKRYIKRLVKDNMKNDLNQILDSLLSDYQMKIVDRAFYNLTTKDHPLKYRNSIISQIQKIVDDPQTTEIIIGNIMLSKDISYQEASNLFYKQTSYIVDAFESILDLINEINRKNEKFVA
;
A
#
# COMPACT_ATOMS: atom_id res chain seq x y z
N LYS A 1 1.59 -0.97 23.96
CA LYS A 1 2.03 -2.38 24.15
C LYS A 1 2.52 -2.97 22.83
N PHE A 2 1.75 -2.87 21.74
CA PHE A 2 2.03 -3.42 20.42
C PHE A 2 3.42 -3.05 19.86
N PHE A 3 3.78 -1.77 19.78
CA PHE A 3 5.08 -1.32 19.28
C PHE A 3 6.25 -1.55 20.25
N ASN A 4 6.00 -2.01 21.48
CA ASN A 4 7.07 -2.31 22.42
C ASN A 4 7.99 -3.47 21.96
N ILE A 5 7.52 -4.25 20.98
CA ILE A 5 8.33 -5.32 20.39
C ILE A 5 9.61 -4.79 19.73
N PHE A 6 9.58 -3.56 19.19
CA PHE A 6 10.73 -2.90 18.56
C PHE A 6 11.56 -2.05 19.52
N ASN A 7 11.20 -2.01 20.80
CA ASN A 7 11.96 -1.28 21.83
C ASN A 7 13.00 -2.20 22.49
N THR A 8 13.82 -2.84 21.65
CA THR A 8 14.91 -3.76 22.05
C THR A 8 16.09 -3.56 21.12
N SER A 9 17.31 -4.01 21.53
CA SER A 9 18.48 -4.09 20.66
C SER A 9 18.23 -5.05 19.48
N ASP A 10 17.45 -6.11 19.71
CA ASP A 10 17.14 -7.17 18.74
C ASP A 10 16.04 -6.81 17.72
N ARG A 11 15.62 -5.54 17.64
CA ARG A 11 14.50 -5.08 16.79
C ARG A 11 14.62 -5.48 15.33
N VAL A 12 15.84 -5.53 14.76
CA VAL A 12 16.08 -5.94 13.37
C VAL A 12 15.78 -7.42 13.20
N VAL A 13 16.33 -8.25 14.08
CA VAL A 13 16.10 -9.71 14.06
C VAL A 13 14.62 -10.05 14.26
N ILE A 14 13.95 -9.33 15.17
CA ILE A 14 12.51 -9.50 15.41
C ILE A 14 11.71 -9.11 14.16
N SER A 15 12.09 -8.05 13.45
CA SER A 15 11.46 -7.67 12.19
C SER A 15 11.59 -8.77 11.14
N GLU A 16 12.79 -9.31 10.94
CA GLU A 16 13.05 -10.42 10.02
C GLU A 16 12.26 -11.69 10.41
N CYS A 17 12.14 -11.98 11.72
CA CYS A 17 11.29 -13.07 12.19
C CYS A 17 9.81 -12.86 11.90
N ILE A 18 9.31 -11.63 11.98
CA ILE A 18 7.93 -11.29 11.60
C ILE A 18 7.72 -11.57 10.12
N ASP A 19 8.65 -11.14 9.27
CA ASP A 19 8.59 -11.37 7.82
C ASP A 19 8.57 -12.87 7.50
N VAL A 20 9.45 -13.66 8.12
CA VAL A 20 9.50 -15.13 7.97
C VAL A 20 8.18 -15.78 8.33
N LEU A 21 7.57 -15.40 9.46
CA LEU A 21 6.29 -15.95 9.88
C LEU A 21 5.14 -15.50 9.00
N TYR A 22 5.13 -14.24 8.58
CA TYR A 22 4.10 -13.71 7.71
C TYR A 22 4.14 -14.39 6.33
N GLU A 23 5.33 -14.53 5.73
CA GLU A 23 5.51 -15.25 4.46
C GLU A 23 5.05 -16.71 4.55
N TYR A 24 5.22 -17.35 5.70
CA TYR A 24 4.77 -18.73 5.90
C TYR A 24 3.24 -18.85 6.00
N ILE A 25 2.55 -17.84 6.56
CA ILE A 25 1.11 -17.90 6.86
C ILE A 25 0.26 -17.22 5.76
N LYS A 26 0.80 -16.25 5.02
CA LYS A 26 0.03 -15.37 4.13
C LYS A 26 -0.81 -16.10 3.08
N ASP A 27 -0.38 -17.26 2.63
CA ASP A 27 -1.06 -18.07 1.60
C ASP A 27 -2.12 -19.02 2.19
N ASP A 28 -2.20 -19.12 3.52
CA ASP A 28 -3.24 -19.89 4.20
C ASP A 28 -4.52 -19.05 4.32
N ALA A 29 -5.64 -19.59 3.86
CA ALA A 29 -6.93 -18.90 3.89
C ALA A 29 -7.41 -18.53 5.30
N SER A 30 -6.90 -19.21 6.32
CA SER A 30 -7.21 -18.96 7.75
C SER A 30 -6.24 -17.98 8.41
N PHE A 31 -5.13 -17.60 7.75
CA PHE A 31 -4.02 -16.86 8.37
C PHE A 31 -3.57 -17.46 9.71
N ALA A 32 -3.78 -18.76 9.90
CA ALA A 32 -3.48 -19.50 11.11
C ALA A 32 -2.65 -20.73 10.79
N SER A 33 -1.73 -21.10 11.68
CA SER A 33 -0.93 -22.31 11.57
C SER A 33 -0.70 -22.95 12.93
N LEU A 34 -0.32 -24.22 12.95
CA LEU A 34 0.07 -24.87 14.18
C LEU A 34 1.26 -24.14 14.81
N LYS A 35 1.17 -23.85 16.09
CA LYS A 35 2.25 -23.22 16.87
C LYS A 35 3.60 -23.88 16.65
N GLU A 36 3.64 -25.20 16.60
CA GLU A 36 4.88 -25.95 16.41
C GLU A 36 5.52 -25.68 15.04
N ASN A 37 4.71 -25.47 13.99
CA ASN A 37 5.22 -25.16 12.67
C ASN A 37 5.88 -23.77 12.66
N LEU A 38 5.26 -22.78 13.33
CA LEU A 38 5.83 -21.42 13.41
C LEU A 38 7.15 -21.41 14.18
N ILE A 39 7.21 -22.16 15.29
CA ILE A 39 8.45 -22.32 16.04
C ILE A 39 9.49 -23.06 15.23
N TYR A 40 9.10 -24.02 14.39
CA TYR A 40 10.02 -24.73 13.49
C TYR A 40 10.60 -23.78 12.44
N GLU A 41 9.79 -22.96 11.77
CA GLU A 41 10.28 -21.99 10.78
C GLU A 41 11.21 -20.95 11.42
N LEU A 42 10.90 -20.41 12.58
CA LEU A 42 11.82 -19.55 13.32
C LEU A 42 13.12 -20.29 13.72
N THR A 43 13.03 -21.55 14.12
CA THR A 43 14.22 -22.35 14.47
C THR A 43 15.13 -22.53 13.26
N LYS A 44 14.55 -22.81 12.11
CA LYS A 44 15.26 -22.93 10.82
C LYS A 44 15.93 -21.61 10.44
N TYR A 45 15.23 -20.49 10.60
CA TYR A 45 15.79 -19.15 10.40
C TYR A 45 17.03 -18.93 11.26
N PHE A 46 16.96 -19.14 12.58
CA PHE A 46 18.10 -18.97 13.50
C PHE A 46 19.24 -19.98 13.27
N THR A 47 18.93 -21.16 12.76
CA THR A 47 19.96 -22.15 12.41
C THR A 47 20.76 -21.71 11.18
N ASN A 48 20.07 -21.17 10.18
CA ASN A 48 20.68 -20.80 8.90
C ASN A 48 21.49 -19.50 8.97
N HIS A 49 21.13 -18.56 9.85
CA HIS A 49 21.73 -17.21 9.89
C HIS A 49 22.75 -17.02 11.01
N LEU A 50 22.89 -17.97 11.96
CA LEU A 50 23.82 -17.90 13.10
C LEU A 50 23.69 -16.58 13.91
N ILE A 51 22.48 -16.02 14.00
CA ILE A 51 22.21 -14.76 14.64
C ILE A 51 22.08 -14.96 16.16
N GLU A 52 22.78 -14.14 16.93
CA GLU A 52 22.64 -14.09 18.38
C GLU A 52 21.70 -12.95 18.79
N LEU A 53 20.93 -13.18 19.86
CA LEU A 53 20.09 -12.14 20.45
C LEU A 53 20.87 -11.46 21.57
N GLU A 54 20.94 -10.13 21.54
CA GLU A 54 21.71 -9.35 22.53
C GLU A 54 21.02 -9.27 23.88
N ASP A 55 19.69 -9.24 23.89
CA ASP A 55 18.88 -9.07 25.11
C ASP A 55 18.82 -10.33 26.00
N VAL A 56 19.23 -11.49 25.49
CA VAL A 56 19.10 -12.76 26.22
C VAL A 56 20.27 -13.71 25.94
N GLN A 57 20.88 -14.25 26.97
CA GLN A 57 21.89 -15.32 26.86
C GLN A 57 21.21 -16.66 26.49
N ILE A 58 20.70 -16.77 25.29
CA ILE A 58 20.01 -17.98 24.79
C ILE A 58 20.97 -18.71 23.84
N GLN A 59 21.22 -19.99 24.12
CA GLN A 59 22.26 -20.75 23.43
C GLN A 59 21.77 -21.49 22.19
N SER A 60 20.51 -21.99 22.16
CA SER A 60 20.02 -22.80 21.04
C SER A 60 19.11 -22.02 20.08
N PRO A 61 19.13 -22.33 18.76
CA PRO A 61 18.21 -21.74 17.80
C PRO A 61 16.73 -21.90 18.18
N ARG A 62 16.38 -23.01 18.78
CA ARG A 62 15.01 -23.30 19.20
C ARG A 62 14.56 -22.42 20.37
N GLU A 63 15.44 -22.17 21.32
CA GLU A 63 15.15 -21.26 22.45
C GLU A 63 14.96 -19.81 21.96
N ARG A 64 15.77 -19.38 21.00
CA ARG A 64 15.62 -18.07 20.33
C ARG A 64 14.27 -17.96 19.62
N ALA A 65 13.86 -19.01 18.90
CA ALA A 65 12.56 -19.09 18.28
C ALA A 65 11.42 -18.96 19.29
N PHE A 66 11.49 -19.68 20.42
CA PHE A 66 10.51 -19.55 21.48
C PHE A 66 10.49 -18.17 22.15
N TYR A 67 11.65 -17.55 22.31
CA TYR A 67 11.74 -16.19 22.86
C TYR A 67 11.03 -15.19 21.95
N VAL A 68 11.31 -15.19 20.63
CA VAL A 68 10.66 -14.29 19.67
C VAL A 68 9.16 -14.56 19.61
N TYR A 69 8.75 -15.82 19.51
CA TYR A 69 7.35 -16.21 19.49
C TYR A 69 6.59 -15.69 20.73
N ARG A 70 7.16 -15.86 21.93
CA ARG A 70 6.57 -15.36 23.17
C ARG A 70 6.47 -13.84 23.17
N ARG A 71 7.49 -13.14 22.70
CA ARG A 71 7.48 -11.66 22.58
C ARG A 71 6.39 -11.18 21.65
N LEU A 72 6.22 -11.82 20.49
CA LEU A 72 5.15 -11.51 19.55
C LEU A 72 3.77 -11.64 20.22
N LYS A 73 3.55 -12.73 20.96
CA LYS A 73 2.30 -12.96 21.70
C LYS A 73 2.08 -11.92 22.80
N GLU A 74 3.09 -11.65 23.64
CA GLU A 74 3.02 -10.69 24.75
C GLU A 74 2.74 -9.26 24.25
N CYS A 75 3.29 -8.91 23.11
CA CYS A 75 3.07 -7.59 22.48
C CYS A 75 1.73 -7.52 21.73
N GLY A 76 1.06 -8.64 21.48
CA GLY A 76 -0.23 -8.70 20.80
C GLY A 76 -0.11 -8.67 19.28
N TRP A 77 0.97 -9.21 18.72
CA TRP A 77 1.11 -9.41 17.27
C TRP A 77 0.42 -10.68 16.79
N ILE A 78 0.43 -11.70 17.65
CA ILE A 78 -0.17 -13.01 17.41
C ILE A 78 -1.06 -13.41 18.56
N SER A 79 -2.09 -14.22 18.26
CA SER A 79 -2.97 -14.88 19.21
C SER A 79 -2.93 -16.39 19.05
N GLU A 80 -3.32 -17.10 20.09
CA GLU A 80 -3.41 -18.56 20.12
C GLU A 80 -4.84 -19.00 20.34
N GLU A 81 -5.27 -20.02 19.60
CA GLU A 81 -6.53 -20.71 19.79
C GLU A 81 -6.29 -22.22 19.95
N VAL A 82 -7.05 -22.85 20.82
CA VAL A 82 -6.99 -24.30 21.02
C VAL A 82 -8.05 -24.96 20.14
N GLY A 83 -7.60 -25.73 19.16
CA GLY A 83 -8.48 -26.50 18.29
C GLY A 83 -9.05 -27.76 18.94
N GLU A 84 -9.91 -28.50 18.19
CA GLU A 84 -10.66 -29.68 18.68
C GLU A 84 -9.77 -30.81 19.21
N ASN A 85 -8.53 -30.92 18.75
CA ASN A 85 -7.57 -31.97 19.15
C ASN A 85 -6.55 -31.48 20.18
N TYR A 86 -6.85 -30.46 20.96
CA TYR A 86 -5.91 -29.79 21.87
C TYR A 86 -4.67 -29.24 21.20
N GLN A 87 -4.67 -29.12 19.86
CA GLN A 87 -3.62 -28.48 19.12
C GLN A 87 -3.76 -26.97 19.23
N VAL A 88 -2.63 -26.29 19.41
CA VAL A 88 -2.60 -24.82 19.48
C VAL A 88 -2.36 -24.27 18.10
N TYR A 89 -3.32 -23.52 17.60
CA TYR A 89 -3.21 -22.72 16.39
C TYR A 89 -2.81 -21.29 16.75
N THR A 90 -2.03 -20.68 15.92
CA THR A 90 -1.55 -19.31 16.07
C THR A 90 -1.86 -18.53 14.81
N SER A 91 -2.44 -17.35 14.98
CA SER A 91 -2.71 -16.39 13.89
C SER A 91 -2.12 -15.03 14.23
N PHE A 92 -1.80 -14.24 13.19
CA PHE A 92 -1.58 -12.82 13.39
C PHE A 92 -2.90 -12.10 13.69
N GLU A 93 -2.82 -11.06 14.52
CA GLU A 93 -3.94 -10.14 14.74
C GLU A 93 -4.19 -9.30 13.48
N ASP A 94 -5.45 -8.98 13.17
CA ASP A 94 -5.83 -8.24 11.94
C ASP A 94 -5.07 -6.92 11.76
N TYR A 95 -4.88 -6.18 12.85
CA TYR A 95 -4.11 -4.94 12.82
C TYR A 95 -2.62 -5.17 12.62
N ALA A 96 -2.07 -6.31 13.05
CA ALA A 96 -0.69 -6.69 12.80
C ALA A 96 -0.49 -6.99 11.31
N ILE A 97 -1.38 -7.78 10.70
CA ILE A 97 -1.38 -8.04 9.25
C ILE A 97 -1.40 -6.73 8.48
N SER A 98 -2.32 -5.82 8.80
CA SER A 98 -2.44 -4.52 8.13
C SER A 98 -1.17 -3.68 8.20
N ILE A 99 -0.45 -3.73 9.32
CA ILE A 99 0.82 -3.02 9.50
C ILE A 99 1.94 -3.68 8.71
N ILE A 100 2.07 -5.02 8.78
CA ILE A 100 3.06 -5.80 8.02
C ILE A 100 2.90 -5.51 6.53
N GLU A 101 1.70 -5.66 5.98
CA GLU A 101 1.40 -5.39 4.57
C GLU A 101 1.72 -3.94 4.18
N THR A 102 1.40 -2.99 5.07
CA THR A 102 1.74 -1.57 4.83
C THR A 102 3.25 -1.37 4.75
N LEU A 103 4.02 -1.96 5.66
CA LEU A 103 5.48 -1.84 5.68
C LEU A 103 6.11 -2.55 4.47
N MET A 104 5.68 -3.77 4.15
CA MET A 104 6.13 -4.51 2.96
C MET A 104 5.82 -3.73 1.68
N ASN A 105 4.63 -3.14 1.57
CA ASN A 105 4.24 -2.30 0.43
C ASN A 105 5.07 -1.01 0.30
N LEU A 106 5.71 -0.53 1.40
CA LEU A 106 6.62 0.61 1.34
C LEU A 106 8.00 0.24 0.77
N ASP A 107 8.42 -1.00 0.97
CA ASP A 107 9.74 -1.50 0.54
C ASP A 107 9.68 -2.14 -0.86
N GLU A 108 8.54 -2.73 -1.22
CA GLU A 108 8.31 -3.21 -2.57
C GLU A 108 8.07 -2.01 -3.51
N ASP A 109 9.02 -1.78 -4.43
CA ASP A 109 8.83 -1.01 -5.66
C ASP A 109 7.84 -1.80 -6.57
N ARG A 110 6.58 -1.95 -6.14
CA ARG A 110 5.55 -2.55 -6.99
C ARG A 110 5.36 -1.67 -8.20
N ASP A 111 5.39 -2.27 -9.37
CA ASP A 111 4.98 -1.65 -10.62
C ASP A 111 3.56 -1.10 -10.44
N ILE A 112 3.47 0.18 -10.10
CA ILE A 112 2.18 0.84 -9.88
C ILE A 112 1.60 1.10 -11.26
N GLU A 113 0.69 0.25 -11.65
CA GLU A 113 0.00 0.32 -12.94
C GLU A 113 -1.06 1.43 -12.89
N TYR A 114 -0.59 2.68 -12.96
CA TYR A 114 -1.49 3.86 -12.96
C TYR A 114 -2.54 3.78 -14.06
N SER A 115 -2.15 3.23 -15.22
CA SER A 115 -3.03 3.07 -16.38
C SER A 115 -4.19 2.13 -16.11
N SER A 116 -3.97 1.01 -15.41
CA SER A 116 -5.02 0.05 -15.06
C SER A 116 -6.01 0.65 -14.06
N MET A 117 -5.53 1.44 -13.08
CA MET A 117 -6.41 2.14 -12.15
C MET A 117 -7.31 3.15 -12.86
N VAL A 118 -6.75 3.98 -13.75
CA VAL A 118 -7.52 4.97 -14.52
C VAL A 118 -8.48 4.29 -15.49
N TYR A 119 -8.06 3.21 -16.14
CA TYR A 119 -8.95 2.43 -17.01
C TYR A 119 -10.10 1.78 -16.25
N SER A 120 -9.85 1.26 -15.05
CA SER A 120 -10.89 0.71 -14.18
C SER A 120 -11.93 1.77 -13.81
N ILE A 121 -11.49 2.97 -13.41
CA ILE A 121 -12.37 4.10 -13.11
C ILE A 121 -13.20 4.48 -14.35
N TYR A 122 -12.56 4.62 -15.51
CA TYR A 122 -13.22 4.93 -16.76
C TYR A 122 -14.28 3.89 -17.15
N SER A 123 -13.92 2.61 -17.06
CA SER A 123 -14.80 1.50 -17.45
C SER A 123 -16.05 1.45 -16.59
N GLN A 124 -15.94 1.71 -15.30
CA GLN A 124 -17.09 1.73 -14.38
C GLN A 124 -18.02 2.91 -14.66
N PHE A 125 -17.51 4.11 -14.92
CA PHE A 125 -18.34 5.25 -15.28
C PHE A 125 -18.92 5.16 -16.69
N LYS A 126 -18.22 4.51 -17.62
CA LYS A 126 -18.75 4.26 -18.97
C LYS A 126 -19.94 3.30 -18.98
N ASN A 127 -19.90 2.29 -18.13
CA ASN A 127 -20.94 1.27 -17.98
C ASN A 127 -21.71 1.46 -16.67
N PHE A 128 -22.06 2.71 -16.36
CA PHE A 128 -22.63 3.07 -15.07
C PHE A 128 -24.03 2.45 -14.89
N ASP A 129 -24.18 1.70 -13.80
CA ASP A 129 -25.45 1.14 -13.36
C ASP A 129 -26.05 2.03 -12.27
N VAL A 130 -27.18 2.64 -12.54
CA VAL A 130 -27.84 3.59 -11.64
C VAL A 130 -28.29 2.92 -10.34
N GLU A 131 -28.79 1.68 -10.40
CA GLU A 131 -29.26 0.96 -9.20
C GLU A 131 -28.11 0.71 -8.21
N ASN A 132 -26.92 0.36 -8.71
CA ASN A 132 -25.72 0.18 -7.92
C ASN A 132 -24.82 1.42 -7.89
N GLY A 133 -25.30 2.56 -8.36
CA GLY A 133 -24.56 3.79 -8.53
C GLY A 133 -23.84 4.26 -7.24
N HIS A 134 -24.48 4.09 -6.10
CA HIS A 134 -23.89 4.41 -4.79
C HIS A 134 -22.63 3.60 -4.48
N LYS A 135 -22.62 2.30 -4.81
CA LYS A 135 -21.44 1.42 -4.60
C LYS A 135 -20.33 1.76 -5.59
N ILE A 136 -20.71 2.04 -6.86
CA ILE A 136 -19.75 2.41 -7.90
C ILE A 136 -19.04 3.70 -7.51
N ILE A 137 -19.77 4.75 -7.12
CA ILE A 137 -19.20 6.04 -6.74
C ILE A 137 -18.27 5.89 -5.52
N ASP A 138 -18.69 5.16 -4.48
CA ASP A 138 -17.87 4.93 -3.28
C ASP A 138 -16.57 4.18 -3.61
N ALA A 139 -16.64 3.14 -4.43
CA ALA A 139 -15.47 2.38 -4.89
C ALA A 139 -14.53 3.25 -5.75
N GLN A 140 -15.08 4.03 -6.71
CA GLN A 140 -14.27 4.86 -7.59
C GLN A 140 -13.69 6.09 -6.86
N TYR A 141 -14.38 6.64 -5.87
CA TYR A 141 -13.83 7.63 -4.96
C TYR A 141 -12.60 7.11 -4.22
N SER A 142 -12.70 5.91 -3.66
CA SER A 142 -11.60 5.26 -2.93
C SER A 142 -10.42 4.95 -3.86
N MET A 143 -10.68 4.45 -5.07
CA MET A 143 -9.66 4.18 -6.08
C MET A 143 -8.97 5.48 -6.57
N THR A 144 -9.74 6.55 -6.80
CA THR A 144 -9.20 7.87 -7.17
C THR A 144 -8.32 8.44 -6.07
N LYS A 145 -8.74 8.30 -4.81
CA LYS A 145 -7.94 8.73 -3.66
C LYS A 145 -6.61 7.97 -3.57
N SER A 146 -6.65 6.65 -3.79
CA SER A 146 -5.44 5.82 -3.86
C SER A 146 -4.51 6.26 -5.00
N LEU A 147 -5.05 6.46 -6.21
CA LEU A 147 -4.31 6.94 -7.38
C LEU A 147 -3.59 8.27 -7.08
N MET A 148 -4.32 9.26 -6.55
CA MET A 148 -3.76 10.57 -6.23
C MET A 148 -2.67 10.49 -5.14
N THR A 149 -2.86 9.64 -4.15
CA THR A 149 -1.86 9.38 -3.10
C THR A 149 -0.58 8.78 -3.68
N LYS A 150 -0.71 7.77 -4.55
CA LYS A 150 0.42 7.12 -5.20
C LYS A 150 1.19 8.09 -6.10
N LEU A 151 0.51 8.93 -6.89
CA LEU A 151 1.15 9.96 -7.72
C LEU A 151 1.88 11.04 -6.87
N LYS A 152 1.28 11.48 -5.76
CA LYS A 152 1.91 12.41 -4.81
C LYS A 152 3.15 11.79 -4.14
N ASN A 153 3.09 10.51 -3.80
CA ASN A 153 4.22 9.77 -3.24
C ASN A 153 5.36 9.67 -4.25
N LEU A 154 5.06 9.33 -5.52
CA LEU A 154 6.06 9.33 -6.60
C LEU A 154 6.74 10.70 -6.70
N ASN A 155 5.97 11.79 -6.76
CA ASN A 155 6.48 13.15 -6.81
C ASN A 155 7.39 13.50 -5.60
N THR A 156 7.06 12.99 -4.43
CA THR A 156 7.84 13.19 -3.18
C THR A 156 9.11 12.34 -3.17
N ASN A 157 9.04 11.11 -3.64
CA ASN A 157 10.19 10.19 -3.70
C ASN A 157 11.25 10.71 -4.66
N ILE A 158 10.86 11.23 -5.82
CA ILE A 158 11.78 11.91 -6.76
C ILE A 158 12.51 13.06 -6.07
N LYS A 159 11.82 13.93 -5.33
CA LYS A 159 12.45 15.00 -4.54
C LYS A 159 13.44 14.49 -3.49
N ARG A 160 13.09 13.42 -2.80
CA ARG A 160 13.95 12.82 -1.76
C ARG A 160 15.18 12.21 -2.38
N TYR A 161 15.04 11.54 -3.51
CA TYR A 161 16.14 10.94 -4.25
C TYR A 161 17.12 12.00 -4.74
N ILE A 162 16.63 13.05 -5.38
CA ILE A 162 17.45 14.21 -5.81
C ILE A 162 18.21 14.83 -4.63
N LYS A 163 17.56 15.04 -3.48
CA LYS A 163 18.23 15.59 -2.29
C LYS A 163 19.35 14.69 -1.75
N ARG A 164 19.17 13.36 -1.77
CA ARG A 164 20.22 12.41 -1.38
C ARG A 164 21.42 12.52 -2.31
N LEU A 165 21.20 12.51 -3.60
CA LEU A 165 22.24 12.65 -4.62
C LEU A 165 23.09 13.91 -4.42
N VAL A 166 22.46 15.05 -4.20
CA VAL A 166 23.16 16.32 -3.96
C VAL A 166 23.96 16.29 -2.67
N LYS A 167 23.48 15.60 -1.63
CA LYS A 167 24.14 15.53 -0.32
C LYS A 167 25.32 14.56 -0.31
N ASP A 168 25.21 13.44 -1.00
CA ASP A 168 26.24 12.38 -1.02
C ASP A 168 27.40 12.76 -1.97
N ASN A 169 27.14 13.57 -2.99
CA ASN A 169 28.17 14.13 -3.90
C ASN A 169 29.18 15.07 -3.22
N MET A 170 28.97 15.47 -1.98
CA MET A 170 29.94 16.27 -1.23
C MET A 170 31.10 15.45 -0.63
N LYS A 171 31.12 14.12 -0.75
CA LYS A 171 32.05 13.27 0.00
C LYS A 171 32.88 12.24 -0.77
N ASN A 172 32.58 11.91 -2.05
CA ASN A 172 33.25 10.83 -2.78
C ASN A 172 33.42 11.14 -4.29
N ASP A 173 34.30 10.36 -4.94
CA ASP A 173 34.67 10.43 -6.36
C ASP A 173 33.43 10.42 -7.28
N LEU A 174 33.19 11.55 -7.94
CA LEU A 174 31.92 11.92 -8.58
C LEU A 174 31.44 10.93 -9.66
N ASN A 175 32.34 10.29 -10.41
CA ASN A 175 31.97 9.53 -11.60
C ASN A 175 31.40 8.14 -11.29
N GLN A 176 31.92 7.42 -10.31
CA GLN A 176 31.41 6.08 -9.95
C GLN A 176 30.04 6.14 -9.26
N ILE A 177 29.81 7.21 -8.49
CA ILE A 177 28.56 7.43 -7.79
C ILE A 177 27.47 7.87 -8.78
N LEU A 178 27.79 8.73 -9.74
CA LEU A 178 26.86 9.15 -10.77
C LEU A 178 26.38 7.97 -11.64
N ASP A 179 27.28 7.07 -12.03
CA ASP A 179 26.91 5.92 -12.88
C ASP A 179 26.02 4.90 -12.14
N SER A 180 26.33 4.59 -10.88
CA SER A 180 25.51 3.67 -10.10
C SER A 180 24.14 4.27 -9.73
N LEU A 181 24.10 5.56 -9.41
CA LEU A 181 22.89 6.26 -9.02
C LEU A 181 21.98 6.60 -10.21
N LEU A 182 22.56 6.93 -11.37
CA LEU A 182 21.80 7.07 -12.62
C LEU A 182 21.20 5.75 -13.07
N SER A 183 21.95 4.64 -12.98
CA SER A 183 21.42 3.33 -13.33
C SER A 183 20.32 2.89 -12.37
N ASP A 184 20.47 3.08 -11.07
CA ASP A 184 19.47 2.76 -10.06
C ASP A 184 18.21 3.64 -10.16
N TYR A 185 18.37 4.95 -10.43
CA TYR A 185 17.25 5.85 -10.66
C TYR A 185 16.52 5.51 -11.94
N GLN A 186 17.26 5.23 -13.02
CA GLN A 186 16.71 4.88 -14.32
C GLN A 186 15.94 3.56 -14.24
N MET A 187 16.48 2.51 -13.59
CA MET A 187 15.80 1.24 -13.43
C MET A 187 14.60 1.33 -12.46
N LYS A 188 14.73 2.02 -11.35
CA LYS A 188 13.71 2.00 -10.27
C LYS A 188 12.58 3.00 -10.46
N ILE A 189 12.83 4.13 -11.07
CA ILE A 189 11.85 5.23 -11.17
C ILE A 189 11.46 5.52 -12.62
N VAL A 190 12.44 5.64 -13.53
CA VAL A 190 12.15 6.03 -14.92
C VAL A 190 11.54 4.88 -15.72
N ASP A 191 12.15 3.71 -15.68
CA ASP A 191 11.70 2.60 -16.51
C ASP A 191 10.42 1.94 -16.00
N ARG A 192 10.16 1.95 -14.71
CA ARG A 192 8.98 1.29 -14.12
C ARG A 192 7.77 2.19 -13.94
N ALA A 193 7.93 3.31 -13.24
CA ALA A 193 6.79 4.17 -12.91
C ALA A 193 6.49 5.22 -13.99
N PHE A 194 7.53 5.73 -14.65
CA PHE A 194 7.45 6.84 -15.58
C PHE A 194 7.11 6.41 -17.01
N TYR A 195 7.62 5.25 -17.45
CA TYR A 195 7.35 4.72 -18.78
C TYR A 195 5.85 4.55 -19.02
N ASN A 196 5.12 4.04 -18.01
CA ASN A 196 3.68 3.86 -18.08
C ASN A 196 2.89 5.19 -18.08
N LEU A 197 3.48 6.28 -17.59
CA LEU A 197 2.86 7.61 -17.61
C LEU A 197 3.05 8.35 -18.95
N THR A 198 4.03 7.95 -19.78
CA THR A 198 4.41 8.68 -21.01
C THR A 198 4.10 7.92 -22.30
N THR A 199 3.71 6.65 -22.24
CA THR A 199 3.44 5.80 -23.41
C THR A 199 1.99 5.87 -23.90
N LYS A 200 1.66 5.09 -24.95
CA LYS A 200 0.36 5.07 -25.66
C LYS A 200 -0.87 4.84 -24.75
N ASP A 201 -0.70 4.27 -23.56
CA ASP A 201 -1.76 4.05 -22.55
C ASP A 201 -1.74 5.10 -21.43
N HIS A 202 -1.40 6.34 -21.78
CA HIS A 202 -1.32 7.47 -20.88
C HIS A 202 -2.60 7.60 -20.02
N PRO A 203 -2.48 7.72 -18.68
CA PRO A 203 -3.63 7.87 -17.78
C PRO A 203 -4.59 9.01 -18.16
N LEU A 204 -4.09 10.05 -18.81
CA LEU A 204 -4.90 11.18 -19.26
C LEU A 204 -5.82 10.87 -20.45
N LYS A 205 -5.65 9.73 -21.14
CA LYS A 205 -6.49 9.34 -22.28
C LYS A 205 -7.99 9.30 -21.93
N TYR A 206 -8.29 8.88 -20.72
CA TYR A 206 -9.68 8.71 -20.25
C TYR A 206 -10.19 9.87 -19.39
N ARG A 207 -9.34 10.85 -19.06
CA ARG A 207 -9.62 11.97 -18.15
C ARG A 207 -10.93 12.70 -18.50
N ASN A 208 -11.02 13.22 -19.71
CA ASN A 208 -12.20 14.01 -20.14
C ASN A 208 -13.47 13.17 -20.17
N SER A 209 -13.35 11.88 -20.50
CA SER A 209 -14.50 10.97 -20.51
C SER A 209 -15.00 10.71 -19.09
N ILE A 210 -14.11 10.48 -18.12
CA ILE A 210 -14.46 10.29 -16.70
C ILE A 210 -15.19 11.52 -16.18
N ILE A 211 -14.63 12.70 -16.36
CA ILE A 211 -15.22 13.98 -15.92
C ILE A 211 -16.62 14.15 -16.55
N SER A 212 -16.73 13.97 -17.86
CA SER A 212 -18.00 14.13 -18.58
C SER A 212 -19.07 13.14 -18.13
N GLN A 213 -18.71 11.88 -17.83
CA GLN A 213 -19.68 10.89 -17.35
C GLN A 213 -20.18 11.22 -15.94
N ILE A 214 -19.30 11.67 -15.05
CA ILE A 214 -19.70 12.08 -13.70
C ILE A 214 -20.60 13.31 -13.76
N GLN A 215 -20.27 14.30 -14.58
CA GLN A 215 -21.13 15.48 -14.79
C GLN A 215 -22.52 15.10 -15.26
N LYS A 216 -22.64 14.16 -16.20
CA LYS A 216 -23.95 13.66 -16.65
C LYS A 216 -24.76 13.02 -15.53
N ILE A 217 -24.09 12.26 -14.62
CA ILE A 217 -24.76 11.64 -13.47
C ILE A 217 -25.24 12.71 -12.50
N VAL A 218 -24.41 13.72 -12.24
CA VAL A 218 -24.73 14.82 -11.29
C VAL A 218 -25.81 15.74 -11.87
N ASP A 219 -25.82 15.98 -13.19
CA ASP A 219 -26.76 16.87 -13.87
C ASP A 219 -28.13 16.20 -14.14
N ASP A 220 -28.25 14.89 -13.95
CA ASP A 220 -29.52 14.18 -14.07
C ASP A 220 -30.21 14.04 -12.70
N PRO A 221 -31.29 14.81 -12.43
CA PRO A 221 -31.96 14.80 -11.13
C PRO A 221 -32.54 13.44 -10.75
N GLN A 222 -33.01 12.63 -11.73
CA GLN A 222 -33.61 11.34 -11.46
C GLN A 222 -32.53 10.33 -11.02
N THR A 223 -31.41 10.28 -11.72
CA THR A 223 -30.27 9.43 -11.37
C THR A 223 -29.71 9.84 -10.00
N THR A 224 -29.53 11.14 -9.76
CA THR A 224 -29.00 11.66 -8.49
C THR A 224 -29.92 11.28 -7.31
N GLU A 225 -31.25 11.42 -7.45
CA GLU A 225 -32.21 11.08 -6.40
C GLU A 225 -32.18 9.58 -6.06
N ILE A 226 -32.12 8.71 -7.06
CA ILE A 226 -32.00 7.25 -6.86
C ILE A 226 -30.72 6.92 -6.08
N ILE A 227 -29.59 7.50 -6.48
CA ILE A 227 -28.29 7.23 -5.84
C ILE A 227 -28.29 7.72 -4.40
N ILE A 228 -28.77 8.95 -4.13
CA ILE A 228 -28.84 9.51 -2.77
C ILE A 228 -29.76 8.65 -1.90
N GLY A 229 -30.92 8.22 -2.43
CA GLY A 229 -31.83 7.31 -1.72
C GLY A 229 -31.16 5.98 -1.36
N ASN A 230 -30.38 5.41 -2.27
CA ASN A 230 -29.63 4.17 -2.03
C ASN A 230 -28.49 4.36 -1.00
N ILE A 231 -27.79 5.52 -1.00
CA ILE A 231 -26.81 5.87 0.04
C ILE A 231 -27.48 5.95 1.41
N MET A 232 -28.62 6.66 1.49
CA MET A 232 -29.39 6.80 2.71
C MET A 232 -29.76 5.45 3.32
N LEU A 233 -30.31 4.55 2.49
CA LEU A 233 -30.73 3.22 2.93
C LEU A 233 -29.53 2.32 3.31
N SER A 234 -28.47 2.34 2.55
CA SER A 234 -27.31 1.45 2.75
C SER A 234 -26.47 1.82 3.96
N LYS A 235 -26.43 3.11 4.32
CA LYS A 235 -25.60 3.63 5.44
C LYS A 235 -26.42 4.03 6.66
N ASP A 236 -27.75 3.92 6.61
CA ASP A 236 -28.68 4.33 7.68
C ASP A 236 -28.44 5.78 8.14
N ILE A 237 -28.37 6.71 7.19
CA ILE A 237 -28.12 8.14 7.43
C ILE A 237 -29.26 9.00 6.86
N SER A 238 -29.31 10.25 7.28
CA SER A 238 -30.30 11.20 6.76
C SER A 238 -30.08 11.52 5.29
N TYR A 239 -31.15 11.98 4.60
CA TYR A 239 -31.07 12.43 3.21
C TYR A 239 -30.01 13.52 3.02
N GLN A 240 -29.93 14.48 3.95
CA GLN A 240 -28.95 15.56 3.88
C GLN A 240 -27.50 15.06 3.97
N GLU A 241 -27.24 14.08 4.82
CA GLU A 241 -25.92 13.47 4.94
C GLU A 241 -25.58 12.64 3.70
N ALA A 242 -26.54 11.87 3.18
CA ALA A 242 -26.39 11.10 1.95
C ALA A 242 -26.11 12.00 0.73
N SER A 243 -26.85 13.09 0.61
CA SER A 243 -26.65 14.12 -0.42
C SER A 243 -25.25 14.75 -0.33
N ASN A 244 -24.85 15.18 0.88
CA ASN A 244 -23.52 15.74 1.10
C ASN A 244 -22.42 14.73 0.75
N LEU A 245 -22.59 13.44 1.07
CA LEU A 245 -21.64 12.38 0.75
C LEU A 245 -21.53 12.18 -0.76
N PHE A 246 -22.66 12.09 -1.48
CA PHE A 246 -22.70 11.97 -2.93
C PHE A 246 -21.92 13.10 -3.61
N TYR A 247 -22.25 14.36 -3.31
CA TYR A 247 -21.58 15.51 -3.92
C TYR A 247 -20.12 15.62 -3.53
N LYS A 248 -19.75 15.28 -2.29
CA LYS A 248 -18.35 15.23 -1.85
C LYS A 248 -17.54 14.21 -2.64
N GLN A 249 -18.09 13.02 -2.88
CA GLN A 249 -17.38 11.95 -3.58
C GLN A 249 -17.24 12.28 -5.08
N THR A 250 -18.32 12.71 -5.72
CA THR A 250 -18.33 13.05 -7.14
C THR A 250 -17.44 14.26 -7.45
N SER A 251 -17.53 15.33 -6.66
CA SER A 251 -16.65 16.50 -6.80
C SER A 251 -15.19 16.13 -6.62
N TYR A 252 -14.88 15.32 -5.59
CA TYR A 252 -13.49 14.90 -5.38
C TYR A 252 -12.91 14.15 -6.59
N ILE A 253 -13.68 13.26 -7.22
CA ILE A 253 -13.21 12.54 -8.40
C ILE A 253 -12.97 13.51 -9.55
N VAL A 254 -13.89 14.45 -9.81
CA VAL A 254 -13.73 15.46 -10.86
C VAL A 254 -12.48 16.31 -10.60
N ASP A 255 -12.34 16.90 -9.41
CA ASP A 255 -11.20 17.74 -9.03
C ASP A 255 -9.87 17.00 -9.16
N ALA A 256 -9.85 15.71 -8.76
CA ALA A 256 -8.67 14.87 -8.89
C ALA A 256 -8.27 14.69 -10.35
N PHE A 257 -9.21 14.38 -11.23
CA PHE A 257 -8.94 14.24 -12.66
C PHE A 257 -8.68 15.58 -13.35
N GLU A 258 -9.17 16.70 -12.87
CA GLU A 258 -8.78 18.03 -13.35
C GLU A 258 -7.33 18.34 -13.00
N SER A 259 -6.90 18.05 -11.79
CA SER A 259 -5.55 18.34 -11.28
C SER A 259 -4.48 17.31 -11.67
N ILE A 260 -4.85 16.12 -12.15
CA ILE A 260 -3.90 15.04 -12.45
C ILE A 260 -2.88 15.44 -13.53
N LEU A 261 -3.28 16.28 -14.50
CA LEU A 261 -2.39 16.76 -15.56
C LEU A 261 -1.26 17.61 -15.00
N ASP A 262 -1.58 18.53 -14.09
CA ASP A 262 -0.59 19.41 -13.47
C ASP A 262 0.39 18.61 -12.62
N LEU A 263 -0.10 17.60 -11.91
CA LEU A 263 0.73 16.72 -11.10
C LEU A 263 1.68 15.89 -11.96
N ILE A 264 1.21 15.32 -13.07
CA ILE A 264 2.04 14.57 -14.03
C ILE A 264 3.08 15.49 -14.67
N ASN A 265 2.70 16.71 -15.08
CA ASN A 265 3.63 17.69 -15.66
C ASN A 265 4.70 18.11 -14.63
N GLU A 266 4.35 18.24 -13.35
CA GLU A 266 5.33 18.52 -12.30
C GLU A 266 6.32 17.37 -12.12
N ILE A 267 5.84 16.12 -12.14
CA ILE A 267 6.67 14.91 -12.11
C ILE A 267 7.63 14.90 -13.30
N ASN A 268 7.13 15.10 -14.52
CA ASN A 268 7.92 15.15 -15.75
C ASN A 268 9.03 16.20 -15.68
N ARG A 269 8.68 17.42 -15.31
CA ARG A 269 9.64 18.53 -15.19
C ARG A 269 10.76 18.26 -14.18
N LYS A 270 10.44 17.56 -13.08
CA LYS A 270 11.46 17.18 -12.09
C LYS A 270 12.38 16.09 -12.62
N ASN A 271 11.80 15.14 -13.35
CA ASN A 271 12.56 14.07 -13.97
C ASN A 271 13.52 14.62 -15.05
N GLU A 272 13.05 15.49 -15.94
CA GLU A 272 13.88 16.14 -16.95
C GLU A 272 15.05 16.94 -16.34
N LYS A 273 14.79 17.68 -15.25
CA LYS A 273 15.85 18.42 -14.53
C LYS A 273 16.87 17.52 -13.85
N PHE A 274 16.55 16.27 -13.64
CA PHE A 274 17.45 15.32 -13.03
C PHE A 274 18.32 14.60 -14.07
N VAL A 275 17.77 14.35 -15.26
CA VAL A 275 18.47 13.66 -16.36
C VAL A 275 19.35 14.62 -17.18
N ALA A 276 19.09 15.94 -17.15
CA ALA A 276 19.88 16.98 -17.81
C ALA A 276 21.08 17.43 -16.97
#